data_5c14163a9440bf506fdcbe65cb3262ea
#
_entry.id   5c14163a9440bf506fdcbe65cb3262ea
#
_cell.length_a   1.000
_cell.length_b   1.000
_cell.length_c   1.000
_cell.angle_alpha   90.00
_cell.angle_beta   90.00
_cell.angle_gamma   90.00
#
_symmetry.space_group_name_H-M   'P 1'
#
loop_
_entity.id
_entity.type
_entity.pdbx_description
1 polymer ?
#
loop_
_entity_poly.entity_id
_entity_poly.type
_entity_poly.pdbx_seq_one_letter_code
_entity_poly.pdbx_strand_id
1 'polypeptide(L)'
;MRRFRIGSEVYEEGAPDLQAALANAYARTERPLCLCREPGCPMYIARIGGLHLIKRMPLSGGGHDPSCDSYESPYEMSGLGALMGSAIQLDPQSGIAALKLDFSLSKTGSRAASVPAGQSSASATADPRRMSLRGLLHYLWHEAELTVWTSRWAGKRHWWNVRWHLLEAAGQMTVRGGPLADILFVPEPFRAENRQAIEHRRNAALGMALPTKSGPRKLLVLVGEVKEIVSARSGQKLVIRHLPGFPFYIDNALDRRLQIRFEKELSLWGADSSSHLMAIATFGLNAAGLAIVEEVALMVVSENWIPYETIPEKRLVDALARLREKSVKGLRYDLQTDQPIANALLQNRDEPIALFVVPAGAHETFEASLEEMMAARPEIGSWVWRVGEGDMPPLPV
;
A
#
# COMPACT_ATOMS: atom_id res chain seq x y z
N MET A 1 -20.88 12.77 11.80
CA MET A 1 -21.48 12.44 10.49
C MET A 1 -20.88 13.37 9.46
N ARG A 2 -20.32 12.85 8.34
CA ARG A 2 -19.65 13.69 7.33
C ARG A 2 -20.70 14.46 6.53
N ARG A 3 -20.35 15.68 6.14
CA ARG A 3 -21.15 16.51 5.22
C ARG A 3 -20.33 16.83 3.99
N PHE A 4 -20.98 16.80 2.84
CA PHE A 4 -20.34 17.02 1.55
C PHE A 4 -21.11 18.07 0.75
N ARG A 5 -20.41 18.97 0.10
CA ARG A 5 -20.98 19.87 -0.88
C ARG A 5 -20.74 19.32 -2.29
N ILE A 6 -21.80 19.16 -3.06
CA ILE A 6 -21.78 18.72 -4.46
C ILE A 6 -22.51 19.81 -5.26
N GLY A 7 -21.79 20.52 -6.10
CA GLY A 7 -22.32 21.75 -6.71
C GLY A 7 -22.68 22.79 -5.67
N SER A 8 -23.95 23.23 -5.67
CA SER A 8 -24.50 24.18 -4.70
C SER A 8 -25.14 23.52 -3.48
N GLU A 9 -25.33 22.20 -3.48
CA GLU A 9 -26.11 21.49 -2.46
C GLU A 9 -25.22 20.77 -1.44
N VAL A 10 -25.73 20.63 -0.22
CA VAL A 10 -25.04 19.96 0.90
C VAL A 10 -25.78 18.68 1.23
N TYR A 11 -25.03 17.59 1.29
CA TYR A 11 -25.52 16.26 1.61
C TYR A 11 -24.86 15.72 2.89
N GLU A 12 -25.63 15.01 3.68
CA GLU A 12 -25.10 14.22 4.78
C GLU A 12 -24.71 12.81 4.31
N GLU A 13 -23.70 12.23 4.95
CA GLU A 13 -23.34 10.85 4.68
C GLU A 13 -24.50 9.90 5.01
N GLY A 14 -24.91 9.09 4.03
CA GLY A 14 -26.07 8.19 4.16
C GLY A 14 -27.42 8.79 3.77
N ALA A 15 -27.46 10.05 3.32
CA ALA A 15 -28.68 10.64 2.79
C ALA A 15 -29.19 9.83 1.57
N PRO A 16 -30.53 9.62 1.47
CA PRO A 16 -31.09 8.75 0.41
C PRO A 16 -30.82 9.24 -1.02
N ASP A 17 -30.71 10.54 -1.21
CA ASP A 17 -30.46 11.22 -2.49
C ASP A 17 -28.96 11.37 -2.83
N LEU A 18 -28.06 11.10 -1.87
CA LEU A 18 -26.61 11.22 -2.06
C LEU A 18 -26.12 10.38 -3.24
N GLN A 19 -26.60 9.13 -3.42
CA GLN A 19 -26.15 8.27 -4.51
C GLN A 19 -26.51 8.83 -5.89
N ALA A 20 -27.69 9.44 -6.03
CA ALA A 20 -28.08 10.07 -7.27
C ALA A 20 -27.23 11.32 -7.56
N ALA A 21 -26.98 12.15 -6.53
CA ALA A 21 -26.12 13.31 -6.63
C ALA A 21 -24.69 12.93 -7.05
N LEU A 22 -24.14 11.88 -6.43
CA LEU A 22 -22.81 11.37 -6.77
C LEU A 22 -22.71 10.82 -8.19
N ALA A 23 -23.73 10.09 -8.64
CA ALA A 23 -23.78 9.59 -10.02
C ALA A 23 -23.76 10.74 -11.04
N ASN A 24 -24.54 11.80 -10.79
CA ASN A 24 -24.59 12.99 -11.62
C ASN A 24 -23.24 13.76 -11.61
N ALA A 25 -22.66 13.95 -10.44
CA ALA A 25 -21.37 14.61 -10.28
C ALA A 25 -20.24 13.81 -10.97
N TYR A 26 -20.25 12.47 -10.83
CA TYR A 26 -19.32 11.58 -11.51
C TYR A 26 -19.39 11.72 -13.05
N ALA A 27 -20.59 11.76 -13.60
CA ALA A 27 -20.80 11.94 -15.04
C ALA A 27 -20.31 13.31 -15.56
N ARG A 28 -20.30 14.33 -14.69
CA ARG A 28 -19.81 15.69 -15.00
C ARG A 28 -18.35 15.92 -14.62
N THR A 29 -17.66 14.90 -14.07
CA THR A 29 -16.31 15.02 -13.52
C THR A 29 -16.23 16.09 -12.41
N GLU A 30 -17.33 16.32 -11.70
CA GLU A 30 -17.43 17.28 -10.62
C GLU A 30 -16.93 16.66 -9.31
N ARG A 31 -16.21 17.46 -8.50
CA ARG A 31 -15.64 17.00 -7.25
C ARG A 31 -16.45 17.44 -6.05
N PRO A 32 -16.85 16.50 -5.18
CA PRO A 32 -17.39 16.85 -3.87
C PRO A 32 -16.37 17.60 -3.01
N LEU A 33 -16.84 18.42 -2.08
CA LEU A 33 -16.03 19.02 -1.03
C LEU A 33 -16.46 18.45 0.31
N CYS A 34 -15.52 17.92 1.09
CA CYS A 34 -15.76 17.56 2.50
C CYS A 34 -15.82 18.84 3.34
N LEU A 35 -16.92 19.04 4.06
CA LEU A 35 -17.17 20.24 4.84
C LEU A 35 -16.67 20.11 6.30
N CYS A 36 -15.60 19.38 6.54
CA CYS A 36 -14.97 19.30 7.85
C CYS A 36 -14.21 20.58 8.22
N ARG A 37 -13.79 21.37 7.23
CA ARG A 37 -13.15 22.70 7.37
C ARG A 37 -13.65 23.65 6.29
N GLU A 38 -13.59 24.95 6.54
CA GLU A 38 -13.80 25.96 5.52
C GLU A 38 -12.53 26.17 4.65
N PRO A 39 -12.64 26.34 3.34
CA PRO A 39 -13.86 26.38 2.51
C PRO A 39 -14.33 24.99 2.04
N GLY A 40 -13.76 23.92 2.52
CA GLY A 40 -14.01 22.52 2.20
C GLY A 40 -12.79 21.85 1.56
N CYS A 41 -12.60 20.55 1.87
CA CYS A 41 -11.50 19.74 1.33
C CYS A 41 -11.97 18.99 0.08
N PRO A 42 -11.28 19.10 -1.07
CA PRO A 42 -11.63 18.38 -2.29
C PRO A 42 -11.60 16.86 -2.08
N MET A 43 -12.61 16.19 -2.65
CA MET A 43 -12.76 14.74 -2.66
C MET A 43 -12.87 14.26 -4.11
N TYR A 44 -12.76 12.95 -4.34
CA TYR A 44 -13.12 12.36 -5.62
C TYR A 44 -14.20 11.29 -5.46
N ILE A 45 -14.85 10.96 -6.57
CA ILE A 45 -15.90 9.93 -6.60
C ILE A 45 -15.34 8.69 -7.26
N ALA A 46 -15.32 7.58 -6.50
CA ALA A 46 -14.99 6.25 -6.98
C ALA A 46 -16.25 5.47 -7.31
N ARG A 47 -16.25 4.66 -8.36
CA ARG A 47 -17.38 3.82 -8.74
C ARG A 47 -17.11 2.35 -8.42
N ILE A 48 -17.99 1.72 -7.61
CA ILE A 48 -17.82 0.36 -7.10
C ILE A 48 -19.10 -0.43 -7.32
N GLY A 49 -19.05 -1.51 -8.10
CA GLY A 49 -20.18 -2.43 -8.20
C GLY A 49 -21.52 -1.74 -8.50
N GLY A 50 -21.49 -0.59 -9.17
CA GLY A 50 -22.66 0.24 -9.45
C GLY A 50 -22.95 1.32 -8.40
N LEU A 51 -22.27 1.33 -7.26
CA LEU A 51 -22.34 2.38 -6.23
C LEU A 51 -21.27 3.46 -6.47
N HIS A 52 -21.57 4.69 -6.03
CA HIS A 52 -20.61 5.79 -6.02
C HIS A 52 -20.17 6.08 -4.58
N LEU A 53 -18.86 6.12 -4.34
CA LEU A 53 -18.27 6.41 -3.03
C LEU A 53 -17.46 7.69 -3.10
N ILE A 54 -17.57 8.51 -2.06
CA ILE A 54 -16.71 9.67 -1.89
C ILE A 54 -15.41 9.21 -1.24
N LYS A 55 -14.29 9.51 -1.89
CA LYS A 55 -12.95 9.23 -1.40
C LYS A 55 -12.13 10.50 -1.29
N ARG A 56 -11.21 10.49 -0.34
CA ARG A 56 -10.22 11.54 -0.16
C ARG A 56 -9.30 11.63 -1.36
N MET A 57 -8.95 12.84 -1.77
CA MET A 57 -7.88 13.04 -2.75
C MET A 57 -6.56 12.46 -2.22
N PRO A 58 -5.72 11.90 -3.09
CA PRO A 58 -4.41 11.42 -2.69
C PRO A 58 -3.64 12.47 -1.88
N LEU A 59 -3.00 12.05 -0.79
CA LEU A 59 -2.14 12.87 0.07
C LEU A 59 -2.83 14.09 0.70
N SER A 60 -4.14 14.20 0.65
CA SER A 60 -4.88 15.34 1.21
C SER A 60 -5.34 15.15 2.67
N GLY A 61 -5.01 14.00 3.28
CA GLY A 61 -5.51 13.64 4.62
C GLY A 61 -5.17 14.66 5.70
N GLY A 62 -3.97 15.20 5.72
CA GLY A 62 -3.54 16.23 6.67
C GLY A 62 -4.27 17.57 6.53
N GLY A 63 -4.96 17.80 5.40
CA GLY A 63 -5.78 19.00 5.18
C GLY A 63 -7.18 18.92 5.79
N HIS A 64 -7.64 17.72 6.20
CA HIS A 64 -8.91 17.53 6.87
C HIS A 64 -8.84 17.89 8.36
N ASP A 65 -9.99 18.10 8.97
CA ASP A 65 -10.09 18.26 10.42
C ASP A 65 -9.71 16.95 11.14
N PRO A 66 -8.99 16.99 12.28
CA PRO A 66 -8.60 15.79 13.03
C PRO A 66 -9.75 14.85 13.40
N SER A 67 -10.95 15.39 13.64
CA SER A 67 -12.15 14.61 13.91
C SER A 67 -12.81 14.02 12.67
N CYS A 68 -12.36 14.40 11.46
CA CYS A 68 -12.91 13.93 10.21
C CYS A 68 -12.45 12.51 9.88
N ASP A 69 -13.34 11.69 9.33
CA ASP A 69 -13.00 10.34 8.88
C ASP A 69 -11.96 10.30 7.74
N SER A 70 -11.79 11.40 7.02
CA SER A 70 -10.80 11.54 5.95
C SER A 70 -9.46 12.11 6.43
N TYR A 71 -9.33 12.43 7.73
CA TYR A 71 -8.06 12.89 8.28
C TYR A 71 -7.01 11.78 8.29
N GLU A 72 -5.79 12.15 8.03
CA GLU A 72 -4.59 11.33 8.25
C GLU A 72 -3.50 12.16 8.91
N SER A 73 -2.61 11.45 9.63
CA SER A 73 -1.42 12.09 10.19
C SER A 73 -0.60 12.78 9.11
N PRO A 74 0.11 13.83 9.48
CA PRO A 74 1.10 14.42 8.59
C PRO A 74 2.05 13.36 8.03
N TYR A 75 2.31 13.40 6.73
CA TYR A 75 3.13 12.40 6.05
C TYR A 75 4.57 12.35 6.59
N GLU A 76 5.03 13.41 7.24
CA GLU A 76 6.35 13.49 7.89
C GLU A 76 6.49 12.52 9.07
N MET A 77 5.37 12.09 9.67
CA MET A 77 5.37 11.08 10.76
C MET A 77 5.48 9.64 10.23
N SER A 78 5.65 9.45 8.95
CA SER A 78 5.83 8.15 8.28
C SER A 78 6.93 8.24 7.22
N GLY A 79 7.34 7.10 6.66
CA GLY A 79 8.30 7.08 5.56
C GLY A 79 7.82 7.78 4.27
N LEU A 80 6.54 8.14 4.20
CA LEU A 80 5.98 8.89 3.08
C LEU A 80 6.62 10.27 2.94
N GLY A 81 6.98 10.92 4.06
CA GLY A 81 7.61 12.24 4.06
C GLY A 81 8.86 12.32 3.20
N ALA A 82 9.70 11.28 3.23
CA ALA A 82 10.92 11.24 2.43
C ALA A 82 10.67 11.16 0.91
N LEU A 83 9.51 10.68 0.48
CA LEU A 83 9.16 10.48 -0.93
C LEU A 83 8.37 11.66 -1.53
N MET A 84 7.77 12.48 -0.68
CA MET A 84 6.96 13.61 -1.11
C MET A 84 7.76 14.68 -1.83
N GLY A 85 7.19 15.19 -2.95
CA GLY A 85 7.83 16.21 -3.78
C GLY A 85 9.01 15.71 -4.62
N SER A 86 9.54 14.51 -4.31
CA SER A 86 10.69 13.91 -5.00
C SER A 86 10.28 12.71 -5.86
N ALA A 87 9.99 11.57 -5.25
CA ALA A 87 9.52 10.36 -5.93
C ALA A 87 8.02 10.38 -6.24
N ILE A 88 7.24 11.12 -5.43
CA ILE A 88 5.80 11.32 -5.60
C ILE A 88 5.55 12.80 -5.92
N GLN A 89 4.99 13.08 -7.07
CA GLN A 89 4.59 14.41 -7.52
C GLN A 89 3.09 14.45 -7.74
N LEU A 90 2.38 15.20 -6.91
CA LEU A 90 0.93 15.35 -7.01
C LEU A 90 0.62 16.50 -7.98
N ASP A 91 -0.23 16.24 -8.97
CA ASP A 91 -0.83 17.31 -9.76
C ASP A 91 -2.01 17.93 -8.97
N PRO A 92 -1.91 19.21 -8.58
CA PRO A 92 -2.95 19.85 -7.78
C PRO A 92 -4.30 19.95 -8.49
N GLN A 93 -4.30 19.98 -9.83
CA GLN A 93 -5.52 20.13 -10.61
C GLN A 93 -6.24 18.81 -10.79
N SER A 94 -5.55 17.76 -11.21
CA SER A 94 -6.15 16.44 -11.41
C SER A 94 -6.20 15.59 -10.15
N GLY A 95 -5.30 15.84 -9.19
CA GLY A 95 -5.09 14.99 -8.01
C GLY A 95 -4.42 13.66 -8.33
N ILE A 96 -3.90 13.52 -9.55
CA ILE A 96 -3.17 12.33 -9.98
C ILE A 96 -1.74 12.39 -9.43
N ALA A 97 -1.27 11.29 -8.84
CA ALA A 97 0.07 11.15 -8.36
C ALA A 97 0.99 10.60 -9.46
N ALA A 98 2.01 11.37 -9.86
CA ALA A 98 3.05 10.91 -10.77
C ALA A 98 4.20 10.29 -9.96
N LEU A 99 4.52 9.01 -10.23
CA LEU A 99 5.50 8.23 -9.48
C LEU A 99 6.79 8.05 -10.27
N LYS A 100 7.92 8.34 -9.63
CA LYS A 100 9.25 8.03 -10.16
C LYS A 100 9.77 6.76 -9.51
N LEU A 101 9.85 5.68 -10.29
CA LEU A 101 10.24 4.36 -9.81
C LEU A 101 11.75 4.13 -10.00
N ASP A 102 12.37 3.35 -9.11
CA ASP A 102 13.78 2.94 -9.20
C ASP A 102 13.99 1.64 -10.00
N PHE A 103 12.90 0.95 -10.35
CA PHE A 103 12.89 -0.28 -11.12
C PHE A 103 12.33 -0.10 -12.53
N SER A 104 12.62 -1.07 -13.42
CA SER A 104 12.22 -1.00 -14.81
C SER A 104 10.85 -1.61 -15.06
N LEU A 105 10.05 -0.96 -15.90
CA LEU A 105 8.77 -1.48 -16.44
C LEU A 105 8.91 -2.03 -17.86
N SER A 106 10.14 -2.19 -18.34
CA SER A 106 10.43 -2.81 -19.62
C SER A 106 11.78 -3.51 -19.61
N LYS A 107 11.92 -4.58 -20.39
CA LYS A 107 13.17 -5.31 -20.59
C LYS A 107 13.55 -5.32 -22.05
N THR A 108 14.71 -4.74 -22.38
CA THR A 108 15.31 -4.88 -23.70
C THR A 108 15.86 -6.28 -23.84
N GLY A 109 15.64 -6.93 -24.99
CA GLY A 109 16.07 -8.31 -25.26
C GLY A 109 17.56 -8.52 -24.99
N SER A 110 17.90 -9.73 -24.61
CA SER A 110 19.18 -10.27 -24.20
C SER A 110 20.42 -9.65 -24.89
N ARG A 111 20.89 -8.54 -24.37
CA ARG A 111 22.31 -8.24 -24.29
C ARG A 111 22.73 -8.69 -22.90
N ALA A 112 23.81 -9.50 -22.83
CA ALA A 112 24.39 -9.98 -21.59
C ALA A 112 24.32 -8.84 -20.54
N ALA A 113 23.75 -9.15 -19.37
CA ALA A 113 23.54 -8.18 -18.32
C ALA A 113 24.78 -7.31 -18.17
N SER A 114 24.73 -6.08 -18.64
CA SER A 114 25.53 -5.04 -18.03
C SER A 114 25.01 -5.00 -16.60
N VAL A 115 25.83 -5.50 -15.69
CA VAL A 115 25.69 -5.35 -14.26
C VAL A 115 25.30 -3.89 -14.06
N PRO A 116 24.15 -3.55 -13.48
CA PRO A 116 23.92 -2.18 -13.03
C PRO A 116 25.08 -1.92 -12.08
N ALA A 117 25.89 -0.92 -12.37
CA ALA A 117 26.89 -0.43 -11.45
C ALA A 117 26.14 0.15 -10.23
N GLY A 118 26.00 -0.65 -9.22
CA GLY A 118 25.30 -0.40 -7.98
C GLY A 118 25.20 -1.73 -7.27
N GLN A 119 26.30 -2.15 -6.63
CA GLN A 119 26.21 -3.07 -5.52
C GLN A 119 25.24 -2.45 -4.52
N SER A 120 24.01 -2.88 -4.51
CA SER A 120 23.16 -2.70 -3.34
C SER A 120 23.70 -3.64 -2.27
N SER A 121 24.79 -3.20 -1.61
CA SER A 121 25.10 -3.62 -0.25
C SER A 121 23.81 -3.44 0.56
N ALA A 122 23.62 -4.26 1.58
CA ALA A 122 22.52 -4.16 2.56
C ALA A 122 22.47 -2.77 3.30
N SER A 123 23.26 -1.81 2.86
CA SER A 123 23.44 -0.45 3.37
C SER A 123 23.38 0.62 2.27
N ALA A 124 22.83 0.33 1.10
CA ALA A 124 22.59 1.40 0.13
C ALA A 124 21.41 2.24 0.62
N THR A 125 21.67 3.46 1.04
CA THR A 125 20.67 4.50 1.30
C THR A 125 19.79 4.60 0.06
N ALA A 126 18.47 4.30 0.19
CA ALA A 126 17.55 4.43 -0.91
C ALA A 126 17.60 5.87 -1.45
N ASP A 127 17.67 6.05 -2.76
CA ASP A 127 17.60 7.39 -3.35
C ASP A 127 16.17 7.94 -3.09
N PRO A 128 16.00 8.95 -2.22
CA PRO A 128 14.66 9.47 -1.90
C PRO A 128 13.95 10.07 -3.12
N ARG A 129 14.66 10.24 -4.23
CA ARG A 129 14.10 10.75 -5.49
C ARG A 129 13.38 9.69 -6.31
N ARG A 130 13.44 8.44 -5.91
CA ARG A 130 12.80 7.29 -6.59
C ARG A 130 12.21 6.35 -5.58
N MET A 131 11.08 5.77 -5.93
CA MET A 131 10.35 4.82 -5.10
C MET A 131 10.73 3.39 -5.46
N SER A 132 11.10 2.60 -4.47
CA SER A 132 11.36 1.18 -4.65
C SER A 132 10.06 0.39 -4.90
N LEU A 133 10.21 -0.87 -5.29
CA LEU A 133 9.05 -1.76 -5.45
C LEU A 133 8.31 -1.97 -4.11
N ARG A 134 9.04 -2.04 -2.97
CA ARG A 134 8.43 -2.05 -1.63
C ARG A 134 7.71 -0.74 -1.33
N GLY A 135 8.33 0.38 -1.64
CA GLY A 135 7.74 1.71 -1.49
C GLY A 135 6.43 1.83 -2.28
N LEU A 136 6.38 1.29 -3.51
CA LEU A 136 5.17 1.26 -4.33
C LEU A 136 4.06 0.39 -3.67
N LEU A 137 4.40 -0.77 -3.10
CA LEU A 137 3.42 -1.60 -2.38
C LEU A 137 2.84 -0.84 -1.19
N HIS A 138 3.69 -0.17 -0.40
CA HIS A 138 3.25 0.64 0.74
C HIS A 138 2.38 1.82 0.28
N TYR A 139 2.75 2.50 -0.81
CA TYR A 139 1.99 3.62 -1.34
C TYR A 139 0.62 3.19 -1.88
N LEU A 140 0.56 2.08 -2.61
CA LEU A 140 -0.71 1.48 -3.03
C LEU A 140 -1.59 1.11 -1.83
N TRP A 141 -0.99 0.56 -0.76
CA TRP A 141 -1.72 0.19 0.47
C TRP A 141 -2.28 1.41 1.19
N HIS A 142 -1.49 2.48 1.24
CA HIS A 142 -1.87 3.76 1.84
C HIS A 142 -3.04 4.42 1.07
N GLU A 143 -2.88 4.63 -0.23
CA GLU A 143 -3.90 5.28 -1.06
C GLU A 143 -5.18 4.43 -1.23
N ALA A 144 -5.04 3.11 -1.10
CA ALA A 144 -6.17 2.19 -1.04
C ALA A 144 -6.92 2.25 0.30
N GLU A 145 -6.48 3.09 1.27
CA GLU A 145 -7.02 3.18 2.63
C GLU A 145 -6.97 1.83 3.42
N LEU A 146 -6.08 0.92 2.99
CA LEU A 146 -5.92 -0.38 3.65
C LEU A 146 -5.13 -0.28 4.96
N THR A 147 -4.48 0.84 5.21
CA THR A 147 -3.87 1.21 6.50
C THR A 147 -4.88 1.63 7.54
N VAL A 148 -6.07 2.05 7.12
CA VAL A 148 -7.13 2.52 8.03
C VAL A 148 -7.89 1.34 8.61
N TRP A 149 -7.94 1.25 9.93
CA TRP A 149 -8.78 0.29 10.65
C TRP A 149 -9.97 0.99 11.30
N THR A 150 -11.13 0.38 11.16
CA THR A 150 -12.36 0.76 11.90
C THR A 150 -13.12 -0.50 12.26
N SER A 151 -13.94 -0.45 13.31
CA SER A 151 -14.79 -1.58 13.74
C SER A 151 -15.75 -2.08 12.66
N ARG A 152 -16.09 -1.25 11.65
CA ARG A 152 -16.92 -1.64 10.50
C ARG A 152 -16.27 -2.72 9.63
N TRP A 153 -14.92 -2.85 9.69
CA TRP A 153 -14.15 -3.83 8.94
C TRP A 153 -14.03 -5.18 9.64
N ALA A 154 -14.39 -5.29 10.92
CA ALA A 154 -14.25 -6.52 11.68
C ALA A 154 -14.97 -7.69 11.00
N GLY A 155 -14.21 -8.73 10.61
CA GLY A 155 -14.70 -9.91 9.91
C GLY A 155 -15.20 -9.68 8.47
N LYS A 156 -14.99 -8.49 7.89
CA LYS A 156 -15.50 -8.12 6.55
C LYS A 156 -14.41 -7.81 5.54
N ARG A 157 -13.15 -7.65 5.96
CA ARG A 157 -12.05 -7.35 5.06
C ARG A 157 -11.53 -8.65 4.46
N HIS A 158 -11.82 -8.87 3.18
CA HIS A 158 -11.46 -10.06 2.42
C HIS A 158 -10.71 -9.66 1.15
N TRP A 159 -10.06 -10.62 0.47
CA TRP A 159 -9.28 -10.37 -0.74
C TRP A 159 -9.99 -9.55 -1.81
N TRP A 160 -11.29 -9.77 -2.03
CA TRP A 160 -12.02 -9.01 -3.04
C TRP A 160 -12.11 -7.51 -2.72
N ASN A 161 -12.24 -7.15 -1.40
CA ASN A 161 -12.21 -5.77 -0.95
C ASN A 161 -10.81 -5.17 -1.17
N VAL A 162 -9.76 -5.89 -0.71
CA VAL A 162 -8.36 -5.47 -0.86
C VAL A 162 -8.03 -5.23 -2.33
N ARG A 163 -8.32 -6.20 -3.19
CA ARG A 163 -8.13 -6.09 -4.63
C ARG A 163 -8.79 -4.85 -5.20
N TRP A 164 -10.04 -4.68 -4.84
CA TRP A 164 -10.83 -3.58 -5.37
C TRP A 164 -10.23 -2.22 -4.98
N HIS A 165 -9.92 -2.02 -3.70
CA HIS A 165 -9.29 -0.80 -3.20
C HIS A 165 -7.93 -0.53 -3.87
N LEU A 166 -7.11 -1.55 -4.10
CA LEU A 166 -5.83 -1.42 -4.80
C LEU A 166 -5.99 -0.96 -6.26
N LEU A 167 -6.95 -1.52 -6.99
CA LEU A 167 -7.20 -1.14 -8.38
C LEU A 167 -7.72 0.30 -8.49
N GLU A 168 -8.57 0.69 -7.56
CA GLU A 168 -9.10 2.06 -7.49
C GLU A 168 -7.98 3.07 -7.20
N ALA A 169 -7.13 2.77 -6.22
CA ALA A 169 -5.97 3.61 -5.90
C ALA A 169 -5.02 3.74 -7.11
N ALA A 170 -4.74 2.64 -7.80
CA ALA A 170 -3.87 2.65 -8.98
C ALA A 170 -4.42 3.52 -10.12
N GLY A 171 -5.75 3.69 -10.20
CA GLY A 171 -6.39 4.59 -11.16
C GLY A 171 -6.06 6.07 -10.96
N GLN A 172 -5.58 6.45 -9.77
CA GLN A 172 -5.15 7.81 -9.43
C GLN A 172 -3.62 7.99 -9.52
N MET A 173 -2.91 7.02 -10.12
CA MET A 173 -1.46 7.03 -10.20
C MET A 173 -0.98 6.90 -11.64
N THR A 174 0.07 7.63 -11.96
CA THR A 174 0.78 7.50 -13.23
C THR A 174 2.26 7.14 -12.99
N VAL A 175 2.80 6.39 -13.90
CA VAL A 175 4.22 6.04 -13.98
C VAL A 175 4.76 6.41 -15.35
N ARG A 176 6.08 6.31 -15.54
CA ARG A 176 6.64 6.52 -16.87
C ARG A 176 6.00 5.56 -17.89
N GLY A 177 5.25 6.11 -18.83
CA GLY A 177 4.59 5.36 -19.91
C GLY A 177 3.08 5.28 -19.79
N GLY A 178 2.46 5.78 -18.72
CA GLY A 178 1.01 5.89 -18.61
C GLY A 178 0.44 5.60 -17.22
N PRO A 179 -0.87 5.35 -17.13
CA PRO A 179 -1.53 5.01 -15.88
C PRO A 179 -0.95 3.72 -15.25
N LEU A 180 -0.78 3.71 -13.92
CA LEU A 180 -0.34 2.50 -13.21
C LEU A 180 -1.37 1.37 -13.36
N ALA A 181 -2.65 1.70 -13.39
CA ALA A 181 -3.74 0.74 -13.56
C ALA A 181 -3.62 -0.11 -14.84
N ASP A 182 -3.00 0.42 -15.91
CA ASP A 182 -2.83 -0.29 -17.18
C ASP A 182 -1.83 -1.45 -17.10
N ILE A 183 -0.91 -1.39 -16.14
CA ILE A 183 0.15 -2.38 -15.96
C ILE A 183 0.06 -3.14 -14.63
N LEU A 184 -0.87 -2.76 -13.75
CA LEU A 184 -1.09 -3.41 -12.47
C LEU A 184 -1.98 -4.64 -12.64
N PHE A 185 -1.46 -5.80 -12.26
CA PHE A 185 -2.21 -7.05 -12.24
C PHE A 185 -2.46 -7.48 -10.78
N VAL A 186 -3.72 -7.40 -10.35
CA VAL A 186 -4.20 -7.89 -9.06
C VAL A 186 -5.18 -9.03 -9.33
N PRO A 187 -4.89 -10.27 -8.91
CA PRO A 187 -5.72 -11.43 -9.22
C PRO A 187 -7.16 -11.30 -8.71
N GLU A 188 -8.11 -11.76 -9.51
CA GLU A 188 -9.50 -11.90 -9.06
C GLU A 188 -9.61 -12.97 -7.98
N PRO A 189 -10.58 -12.87 -7.05
CA PRO A 189 -10.91 -13.97 -6.15
C PRO A 189 -11.22 -15.23 -6.96
N PHE A 190 -10.45 -16.30 -6.73
CA PHE A 190 -10.67 -17.56 -7.46
C PHE A 190 -11.94 -18.25 -6.97
N ARG A 191 -12.77 -18.66 -7.91
CA ARG A 191 -13.95 -19.50 -7.70
C ARG A 191 -13.94 -20.63 -8.72
N ALA A 192 -13.98 -21.88 -8.26
CA ALA A 192 -13.84 -23.06 -9.11
C ALA A 192 -14.90 -23.10 -10.23
N GLU A 193 -16.13 -22.71 -9.92
CA GLU A 193 -17.25 -22.63 -10.86
C GLU A 193 -17.04 -21.63 -12.00
N ASN A 194 -16.23 -20.59 -11.76
CA ASN A 194 -15.96 -19.52 -12.71
C ASN A 194 -14.56 -19.62 -13.34
N ARG A 195 -13.88 -20.76 -13.16
CA ARG A 195 -12.47 -20.96 -13.54
C ARG A 195 -12.16 -20.52 -14.97
N GLN A 196 -12.92 -20.99 -15.95
CA GLN A 196 -12.67 -20.69 -17.37
C GLN A 196 -12.77 -19.20 -17.68
N ALA A 197 -13.77 -18.53 -17.12
CA ALA A 197 -13.98 -17.09 -17.29
C ALA A 197 -12.86 -16.27 -16.63
N ILE A 198 -12.40 -16.67 -15.43
CA ILE A 198 -11.28 -16.05 -14.71
C ILE A 198 -9.98 -16.23 -15.50
N GLU A 199 -9.71 -17.45 -16.01
CA GLU A 199 -8.52 -17.73 -16.81
C GLU A 199 -8.52 -16.95 -18.13
N HIS A 200 -9.66 -16.81 -18.78
CA HIS A 200 -9.79 -16.00 -19.99
C HIS A 200 -9.48 -14.52 -19.73
N ARG A 201 -10.08 -13.90 -18.70
CA ARG A 201 -9.81 -12.50 -18.32
C ARG A 201 -8.34 -12.31 -17.92
N ARG A 202 -7.77 -13.23 -17.14
CA ARG A 202 -6.35 -13.22 -16.80
C ARG A 202 -5.49 -13.21 -18.05
N ASN A 203 -5.72 -14.13 -18.98
CA ASN A 203 -4.90 -14.25 -20.20
C ASN A 203 -5.01 -12.99 -21.07
N ALA A 204 -6.19 -12.39 -21.15
CA ALA A 204 -6.39 -11.10 -21.82
C ALA A 204 -5.58 -9.98 -21.16
N ALA A 205 -5.64 -9.86 -19.82
CA ALA A 205 -4.87 -8.85 -19.07
C ALA A 205 -3.35 -9.05 -19.20
N LEU A 206 -2.88 -10.30 -19.27
CA LEU A 206 -1.46 -10.62 -19.37
C LEU A 206 -0.92 -10.54 -20.81
N GLY A 207 -1.78 -10.39 -21.81
CA GLY A 207 -1.40 -10.40 -23.24
C GLY A 207 -0.35 -9.36 -23.60
N MET A 208 -0.36 -8.20 -22.94
CA MET A 208 0.63 -7.13 -23.18
C MET A 208 2.04 -7.45 -22.68
N ALA A 209 2.20 -8.43 -21.79
CA ALA A 209 3.49 -8.89 -21.27
C ALA A 209 4.13 -10.00 -22.14
N LEU A 210 3.44 -10.45 -23.19
CA LEU A 210 3.99 -11.41 -24.14
C LEU A 210 5.17 -10.79 -24.92
N PRO A 211 6.16 -11.60 -25.31
CA PRO A 211 7.26 -11.13 -26.14
C PRO A 211 6.76 -10.57 -27.47
N THR A 212 7.22 -9.39 -27.82
CA THR A 212 7.00 -8.80 -29.14
C THR A 212 8.12 -9.18 -30.10
N LYS A 213 7.84 -9.25 -31.42
CA LYS A 213 8.86 -9.57 -32.43
C LYS A 213 9.96 -8.51 -32.50
N SER A 214 9.67 -7.27 -32.09
CA SER A 214 10.62 -6.16 -32.11
C SER A 214 10.32 -5.22 -30.92
N GLY A 215 11.39 -4.67 -30.33
CA GLY A 215 11.30 -3.71 -29.23
C GLY A 215 11.43 -4.32 -27.82
N PRO A 216 11.44 -3.47 -26.79
CA PRO A 216 11.53 -3.91 -25.40
C PRO A 216 10.23 -4.60 -24.96
N ARG A 217 10.37 -5.73 -24.24
CA ARG A 217 9.25 -6.42 -23.63
C ARG A 217 8.69 -5.56 -22.49
N LYS A 218 7.39 -5.32 -22.47
CA LYS A 218 6.70 -4.67 -21.36
C LYS A 218 6.67 -5.61 -20.16
N LEU A 219 6.86 -5.05 -18.97
CA LEU A 219 6.67 -5.74 -17.70
C LEU A 219 5.37 -5.28 -17.07
N LEU A 220 4.68 -6.20 -16.41
CA LEU A 220 3.54 -5.93 -15.55
C LEU A 220 3.98 -5.90 -14.10
N VAL A 221 3.18 -5.26 -13.26
CA VAL A 221 3.33 -5.24 -11.81
C VAL A 221 2.26 -6.15 -11.21
N LEU A 222 2.66 -7.26 -10.60
CA LEU A 222 1.78 -8.10 -9.79
C LEU A 222 1.64 -7.51 -8.39
N VAL A 223 0.43 -7.48 -7.83
CA VAL A 223 0.19 -7.45 -6.38
C VAL A 223 -0.71 -8.61 -6.02
N GLY A 224 -0.25 -9.49 -5.12
CA GLY A 224 -0.99 -10.69 -4.77
C GLY A 224 -0.61 -11.28 -3.41
N GLU A 225 -1.53 -12.05 -2.82
CA GLU A 225 -1.29 -12.81 -1.60
C GLU A 225 -0.51 -14.08 -1.93
N VAL A 226 0.63 -14.26 -1.28
CA VAL A 226 1.45 -15.47 -1.41
C VAL A 226 0.77 -16.63 -0.70
N LYS A 227 0.59 -17.73 -1.41
CA LYS A 227 0.15 -19.00 -0.82
C LYS A 227 1.33 -19.79 -0.29
N GLU A 228 2.38 -19.90 -1.12
CA GLU A 228 3.58 -20.69 -0.83
C GLU A 228 4.73 -20.29 -1.78
N ILE A 229 5.94 -20.52 -1.37
CA ILE A 229 7.15 -20.44 -2.19
C ILE A 229 7.72 -21.85 -2.25
N VAL A 230 7.75 -22.45 -3.43
CA VAL A 230 8.13 -23.85 -3.62
C VAL A 230 9.28 -24.01 -4.62
N SER A 231 10.13 -25.01 -4.39
CA SER A 231 11.26 -25.29 -5.28
C SER A 231 10.80 -25.59 -6.70
N ALA A 232 11.55 -25.09 -7.68
CA ALA A 232 11.41 -25.39 -9.08
C ALA A 232 12.65 -26.14 -9.58
N ARG A 233 12.63 -26.58 -10.83
CA ARG A 233 13.80 -27.22 -11.46
C ARG A 233 15.03 -26.29 -11.47
N SER A 234 14.80 -24.99 -11.54
CA SER A 234 15.80 -23.93 -11.42
C SER A 234 15.17 -22.75 -10.72
N GLY A 235 15.64 -22.40 -9.50
CA GLY A 235 15.08 -21.35 -8.67
C GLY A 235 13.82 -21.79 -7.92
N GLN A 236 12.89 -20.85 -7.73
CA GLN A 236 11.65 -21.03 -6.96
C GLN A 236 10.43 -20.69 -7.80
N LYS A 237 9.27 -21.10 -7.34
CA LYS A 237 7.94 -20.68 -7.80
C LYS A 237 7.26 -19.92 -6.70
N LEU A 238 6.93 -18.68 -6.95
CA LEU A 238 6.01 -17.91 -6.13
C LEU A 238 4.59 -18.26 -6.54
N VAL A 239 3.85 -18.92 -5.65
CA VAL A 239 2.46 -19.33 -5.87
C VAL A 239 1.56 -18.32 -5.22
N ILE A 240 0.69 -17.70 -6.00
CA ILE A 240 -0.28 -16.70 -5.53
C ILE A 240 -1.61 -17.38 -5.25
N ARG A 241 -2.22 -17.09 -4.09
CA ARG A 241 -3.41 -17.77 -3.55
C ARG A 241 -4.58 -17.82 -4.52
N HIS A 242 -4.82 -16.75 -5.25
CA HIS A 242 -5.96 -16.64 -6.18
C HIS A 242 -5.60 -16.94 -7.64
N LEU A 243 -4.42 -17.54 -7.88
CA LEU A 243 -3.94 -17.94 -9.21
C LEU A 243 -3.56 -19.43 -9.27
N PRO A 244 -4.49 -20.36 -9.01
CA PRO A 244 -4.16 -21.78 -9.09
C PRO A 244 -3.68 -22.14 -10.49
N GLY A 245 -2.57 -22.91 -10.56
CA GLY A 245 -1.99 -23.36 -11.82
C GLY A 245 -1.22 -22.29 -12.61
N PHE A 246 -1.01 -21.08 -12.06
CA PHE A 246 -0.24 -20.02 -12.71
C PHE A 246 0.86 -19.48 -11.76
N PRO A 247 1.98 -20.21 -11.61
CA PRO A 247 3.08 -19.78 -10.75
C PRO A 247 3.95 -18.71 -11.43
N PHE A 248 4.60 -17.90 -10.61
CA PHE A 248 5.62 -16.93 -11.02
C PHE A 248 7.01 -17.51 -10.74
N TYR A 249 7.85 -17.58 -11.75
CA TYR A 249 9.17 -18.19 -11.65
C TYR A 249 10.21 -17.15 -11.24
N ILE A 250 10.97 -17.48 -10.19
CA ILE A 250 12.07 -16.70 -9.61
C ILE A 250 13.35 -17.50 -9.87
N ASP A 251 14.36 -16.87 -10.48
CA ASP A 251 15.65 -17.51 -10.68
C ASP A 251 16.47 -17.61 -9.37
N ASN A 252 17.54 -18.40 -9.37
CA ASN A 252 18.37 -18.63 -8.19
C ASN A 252 19.02 -17.33 -7.64
N ALA A 253 19.31 -16.36 -8.50
CA ALA A 253 19.95 -15.12 -8.09
C ALA A 253 18.94 -14.19 -7.39
N LEU A 254 17.73 -14.09 -7.96
CA LEU A 254 16.63 -13.33 -7.34
C LEU A 254 16.15 -14.00 -6.05
N ASP A 255 16.07 -15.34 -6.01
CA ASP A 255 15.69 -16.08 -4.80
C ASP A 255 16.64 -15.80 -3.63
N ARG A 256 17.97 -15.90 -3.85
CA ARG A 256 18.94 -15.57 -2.82
C ARG A 256 18.79 -14.14 -2.30
N ARG A 257 18.57 -13.18 -3.19
CA ARG A 257 18.34 -11.78 -2.77
C ARG A 257 17.03 -11.63 -1.99
N LEU A 258 15.96 -12.32 -2.39
CA LEU A 258 14.68 -12.33 -1.70
C LEU A 258 14.83 -12.90 -0.29
N GLN A 259 15.47 -14.05 -0.12
CA GLN A 259 15.67 -14.70 1.18
C GLN A 259 16.46 -13.80 2.15
N ILE A 260 17.50 -13.13 1.66
CA ILE A 260 18.32 -12.23 2.49
C ILE A 260 17.56 -10.94 2.82
N ARG A 261 16.95 -10.31 1.81
CA ARG A 261 16.33 -9.00 1.97
C ARG A 261 15.02 -9.03 2.75
N PHE A 262 14.27 -10.13 2.66
CA PHE A 262 12.95 -10.30 3.26
C PHE A 262 12.91 -11.46 4.27
N GLU A 263 14.05 -11.81 4.85
CA GLU A 263 14.16 -12.84 5.90
C GLU A 263 13.19 -12.59 7.05
N LYS A 264 13.06 -11.34 7.46
CA LYS A 264 12.18 -10.90 8.55
C LYS A 264 10.71 -11.11 8.20
N GLU A 265 10.28 -10.67 7.01
CA GLU A 265 8.91 -10.84 6.53
C GLU A 265 8.56 -12.33 6.40
N LEU A 266 9.47 -13.14 5.86
CA LEU A 266 9.28 -14.59 5.75
C LEU A 266 9.19 -15.27 7.12
N SER A 267 10.02 -14.86 8.08
CA SER A 267 9.99 -15.37 9.45
C SER A 267 8.69 -14.99 10.18
N LEU A 268 8.25 -13.73 10.05
CA LEU A 268 6.98 -13.26 10.63
C LEU A 268 5.78 -14.01 10.04
N TRP A 269 5.75 -14.22 8.75
CA TRP A 269 4.69 -14.98 8.08
C TRP A 269 4.69 -16.45 8.51
N GLY A 270 5.87 -17.07 8.64
CA GLY A 270 5.99 -18.45 9.12
C GLY A 270 5.61 -18.64 10.58
N ALA A 271 5.71 -17.59 11.41
CA ALA A 271 5.42 -17.63 12.84
C ALA A 271 3.92 -17.50 13.16
N ASP A 272 3.10 -16.97 12.24
CA ASP A 272 1.68 -16.71 12.48
C ASP A 272 0.81 -17.10 11.27
N SER A 273 0.08 -18.18 11.41
CA SER A 273 -0.81 -18.73 10.37
C SER A 273 -2.02 -17.83 10.03
N SER A 274 -2.35 -16.85 10.89
CA SER A 274 -3.43 -15.91 10.65
C SER A 274 -3.00 -14.74 9.77
N SER A 275 -1.70 -14.51 9.64
CA SER A 275 -1.13 -13.42 8.85
C SER A 275 -1.06 -13.77 7.37
N HIS A 276 -1.17 -12.74 6.53
CA HIS A 276 -1.03 -12.87 5.08
C HIS A 276 0.31 -12.31 4.64
N LEU A 277 0.96 -12.95 3.66
CA LEU A 277 2.14 -12.41 2.99
C LEU A 277 1.73 -11.82 1.65
N MET A 278 1.94 -10.53 1.50
CA MET A 278 1.73 -9.83 0.25
C MET A 278 3.01 -9.75 -0.55
N ALA A 279 2.91 -10.02 -1.84
CA ALA A 279 4.01 -9.80 -2.78
C ALA A 279 3.62 -8.73 -3.80
N ILE A 280 4.58 -7.85 -4.11
CA ILE A 280 4.59 -7.04 -5.32
C ILE A 280 5.77 -7.50 -6.17
N ALA A 281 5.56 -7.69 -7.47
CA ALA A 281 6.61 -8.16 -8.37
C ALA A 281 6.48 -7.56 -9.76
N THR A 282 7.60 -7.20 -10.38
CA THR A 282 7.63 -6.96 -11.82
C THR A 282 7.85 -8.28 -12.54
N PHE A 283 7.08 -8.53 -13.59
CA PHE A 283 7.19 -9.77 -14.35
C PHE A 283 6.84 -9.57 -15.83
N GLY A 284 7.32 -10.48 -16.64
CA GLY A 284 6.94 -10.60 -18.04
C GLY A 284 6.69 -12.06 -18.40
N LEU A 285 6.02 -12.32 -19.52
CA LEU A 285 5.82 -13.67 -20.04
C LEU A 285 6.98 -14.06 -20.98
N ASN A 286 7.46 -15.29 -20.87
CA ASN A 286 8.37 -15.84 -21.87
C ASN A 286 7.61 -16.38 -23.09
N ALA A 287 8.30 -16.90 -24.11
CA ALA A 287 7.69 -17.46 -25.31
C ALA A 287 6.75 -18.66 -25.05
N ALA A 288 6.92 -19.35 -23.92
CA ALA A 288 6.06 -20.44 -23.48
C ALA A 288 4.88 -19.97 -22.62
N GLY A 289 4.71 -18.64 -22.44
CA GLY A 289 3.64 -18.08 -21.60
C GLY A 289 3.88 -18.18 -20.09
N LEU A 290 5.11 -18.53 -19.65
CA LEU A 290 5.45 -18.62 -18.24
C LEU A 290 5.78 -17.22 -17.69
N ALA A 291 5.26 -16.90 -16.51
CA ALA A 291 5.54 -15.63 -15.84
C ALA A 291 6.92 -15.67 -15.17
N ILE A 292 7.82 -14.82 -15.63
CA ILE A 292 9.19 -14.69 -15.12
C ILE A 292 9.27 -13.39 -14.33
N VAL A 293 9.64 -13.51 -13.07
CA VAL A 293 9.81 -12.37 -12.14
C VAL A 293 11.17 -11.72 -12.41
N GLU A 294 11.18 -10.40 -12.48
CA GLU A 294 12.42 -9.61 -12.61
C GLU A 294 12.83 -8.99 -11.27
N GLU A 295 11.84 -8.49 -10.51
CA GLU A 295 12.02 -7.96 -9.15
C GLU A 295 10.82 -8.34 -8.27
N VAL A 296 11.03 -8.46 -6.97
CA VAL A 296 10.00 -8.80 -6.00
C VAL A 296 10.26 -8.10 -4.66
N ALA A 297 9.18 -7.68 -4.01
CA ALA A 297 9.20 -7.23 -2.63
C ALA A 297 8.04 -7.85 -1.86
N LEU A 298 8.21 -7.99 -0.54
CA LEU A 298 7.26 -8.64 0.35
C LEU A 298 6.82 -7.67 1.46
N MET A 299 5.60 -7.89 1.95
CA MET A 299 5.03 -7.19 3.10
C MET A 299 4.11 -8.14 3.86
N VAL A 300 4.27 -8.24 5.17
CA VAL A 300 3.36 -9.02 6.02
C VAL A 300 2.21 -8.13 6.48
N VAL A 301 1.00 -8.70 6.48
CA VAL A 301 -0.19 -8.05 7.01
C VAL A 301 -0.90 -8.98 7.98
N SER A 302 -1.55 -8.41 8.99
CA SER A 302 -2.34 -9.15 9.98
C SER A 302 -3.56 -9.81 9.35
N GLU A 303 -4.30 -10.61 10.11
CA GLU A 303 -5.62 -11.16 9.75
C GLU A 303 -6.58 -10.08 9.22
N ASN A 304 -6.45 -8.85 9.73
CA ASN A 304 -7.24 -7.70 9.31
C ASN A 304 -6.63 -6.91 8.14
N TRP A 305 -5.63 -7.47 7.47
CA TRP A 305 -4.93 -6.86 6.33
C TRP A 305 -4.19 -5.55 6.68
N ILE A 306 -3.86 -5.33 7.95
CA ILE A 306 -3.06 -4.18 8.41
C ILE A 306 -1.59 -4.58 8.38
N PRO A 307 -0.71 -3.83 7.72
CA PRO A 307 0.73 -4.11 7.67
C PRO A 307 1.40 -4.04 9.04
N TYR A 308 2.43 -4.86 9.24
CA TYR A 308 3.30 -4.80 10.41
C TYR A 308 4.70 -5.33 10.06
N GLU A 309 5.72 -4.87 10.79
CA GLU A 309 7.12 -5.20 10.52
C GLU A 309 7.81 -5.91 11.70
N THR A 310 7.19 -5.95 12.86
CA THR A 310 7.74 -6.61 14.08
C THR A 310 6.64 -7.25 14.90
N ILE A 311 7.00 -8.21 15.78
CA ILE A 311 6.05 -8.82 16.72
C ILE A 311 5.44 -7.78 17.68
N PRO A 312 6.21 -6.83 18.28
CA PRO A 312 5.63 -5.75 19.07
C PRO A 312 4.61 -4.92 18.27
N GLU A 313 4.93 -4.58 17.04
CA GLU A 313 4.03 -3.83 16.18
C GLU A 313 2.73 -4.62 15.87
N LYS A 314 2.84 -5.94 15.64
CA LYS A 314 1.67 -6.82 15.50
C LYS A 314 0.81 -6.81 16.77
N ARG A 315 1.43 -6.89 17.97
CA ARG A 315 0.70 -6.79 19.23
C ARG A 315 -0.09 -5.49 19.35
N LEU A 316 0.51 -4.37 18.94
CA LEU A 316 -0.17 -3.06 18.91
C LEU A 316 -1.37 -3.07 17.96
N VAL A 317 -1.16 -3.50 16.70
CA VAL A 317 -2.21 -3.56 15.67
C VAL A 317 -3.38 -4.45 16.10
N ASP A 318 -3.07 -5.63 16.66
CA ASP A 318 -4.09 -6.58 17.14
C ASP A 318 -4.85 -6.03 18.36
N ALA A 319 -4.16 -5.29 19.25
CA ALA A 319 -4.81 -4.65 20.40
C ALA A 319 -5.78 -3.56 19.95
N LEU A 320 -5.39 -2.70 19.01
CA LEU A 320 -6.24 -1.66 18.43
C LEU A 320 -7.48 -2.26 17.75
N ALA A 321 -7.29 -3.37 17.01
CA ALA A 321 -8.39 -4.08 16.36
C ALA A 321 -9.39 -4.67 17.37
N ARG A 322 -8.91 -5.24 18.48
CA ARG A 322 -9.74 -5.79 19.56
C ARG A 322 -10.53 -4.71 20.31
N LEU A 323 -9.88 -3.58 20.58
CA LEU A 323 -10.52 -2.43 21.23
C LEU A 323 -11.48 -1.69 20.31
N ARG A 324 -11.51 -2.07 19.01
CA ARG A 324 -12.32 -1.44 17.97
C ARG A 324 -12.03 0.04 17.75
N GLU A 325 -10.83 0.47 18.16
CA GLU A 325 -10.39 1.84 17.96
C GLU A 325 -10.14 2.14 16.47
N LYS A 326 -10.58 3.31 16.03
CA LYS A 326 -10.25 3.79 14.70
C LYS A 326 -8.79 4.21 14.70
N SER A 327 -8.01 3.59 13.84
CA SER A 327 -6.58 3.87 13.73
C SER A 327 -6.10 3.86 12.28
N VAL A 328 -5.04 4.60 12.02
CA VAL A 328 -4.31 4.59 10.75
C VAL A 328 -2.91 4.10 11.00
N LYS A 329 -2.51 3.04 10.31
CA LYS A 329 -1.18 2.46 10.38
C LYS A 329 -0.19 3.30 9.59
N GLY A 330 0.88 3.76 10.23
CA GLY A 330 2.01 4.39 9.56
C GLY A 330 2.89 3.37 8.85
N LEU A 331 3.32 3.66 7.64
CA LEU A 331 4.17 2.79 6.83
C LEU A 331 5.57 3.37 6.68
N ARG A 332 6.55 2.47 6.61
CA ARG A 332 7.97 2.84 6.51
C ARG A 332 8.42 3.18 5.09
N TYR A 333 7.75 2.65 4.07
CA TYR A 333 8.17 2.77 2.66
C TYR A 333 9.63 2.33 2.48
N ASP A 334 10.50 3.25 2.07
CA ASP A 334 11.93 3.01 1.86
C ASP A 334 12.81 3.52 3.03
N LEU A 335 12.16 4.02 4.10
CA LEU A 335 12.84 4.52 5.28
C LEU A 335 13.56 3.40 6.01
N GLN A 336 14.75 3.67 6.51
CA GLN A 336 15.56 2.69 7.25
C GLN A 336 14.91 2.36 8.61
N THR A 337 15.23 1.16 9.14
CA THR A 337 14.63 0.67 10.39
C THR A 337 15.15 1.39 11.64
N ASP A 338 16.27 2.09 11.53
CA ASP A 338 16.88 2.92 12.56
C ASP A 338 16.28 4.33 12.66
N GLN A 339 15.28 4.65 11.82
CA GLN A 339 14.55 5.90 11.90
C GLN A 339 13.14 5.67 12.45
N PRO A 340 12.63 6.54 13.35
CA PRO A 340 11.30 6.40 13.91
C PRO A 340 10.20 6.71 12.89
N ILE A 341 9.05 6.11 13.10
CA ILE A 341 7.76 6.47 12.47
C ILE A 341 6.66 6.36 13.51
N ALA A 342 5.58 7.10 13.35
CA ALA A 342 4.36 6.81 14.07
C ALA A 342 3.81 5.46 13.57
N ASN A 343 3.87 4.42 14.40
CA ASN A 343 3.42 3.07 14.03
C ASN A 343 1.91 3.03 13.80
N ALA A 344 1.16 3.82 14.55
CA ALA A 344 -0.26 4.06 14.31
C ALA A 344 -0.66 5.44 14.81
N LEU A 345 -1.77 5.97 14.26
CA LEU A 345 -2.42 7.18 14.74
C LEU A 345 -3.84 6.82 15.18
N LEU A 346 -4.20 7.16 16.41
CA LEU A 346 -5.59 7.13 16.88
C LEU A 346 -6.31 8.39 16.42
N GLN A 347 -7.49 8.21 15.83
CA GLN A 347 -8.33 9.28 15.28
C GLN A 347 -9.67 9.34 16.01
N ASN A 348 -10.54 10.28 15.59
CA ASN A 348 -11.86 10.54 16.20
C ASN A 348 -11.80 11.02 17.65
N ARG A 349 -10.79 11.82 17.96
CA ARG A 349 -10.55 12.44 19.26
C ARG A 349 -10.37 13.94 19.02
N ASP A 350 -10.57 14.73 20.07
CA ASP A 350 -10.29 16.16 20.02
C ASP A 350 -8.81 16.41 19.68
N GLU A 351 -7.93 15.55 20.20
CA GLU A 351 -6.50 15.51 19.87
C GLU A 351 -6.15 14.11 19.36
N PRO A 352 -5.63 13.96 18.12
CA PRO A 352 -5.09 12.70 17.63
C PRO A 352 -3.90 12.25 18.48
N ILE A 353 -3.71 10.93 18.62
CA ILE A 353 -2.59 10.38 19.40
C ILE A 353 -1.74 9.49 18.49
N ALA A 354 -0.48 9.84 18.32
CA ALA A 354 0.51 9.03 17.61
C ALA A 354 1.08 7.96 18.55
N LEU A 355 1.10 6.73 18.08
CA LEU A 355 1.59 5.57 18.82
C LEU A 355 2.93 5.13 18.24
N PHE A 356 3.96 5.10 19.08
CA PHE A 356 5.32 4.75 18.73
C PHE A 356 5.74 3.46 19.41
N VAL A 357 6.34 2.53 18.65
CA VAL A 357 6.96 1.32 19.15
C VAL A 357 8.47 1.46 18.97
N VAL A 358 9.18 1.68 20.06
CA VAL A 358 10.64 1.80 20.09
C VAL A 358 11.22 0.41 20.24
N PRO A 359 12.08 -0.05 19.31
CA PRO A 359 12.66 -1.38 19.38
C PRO A 359 13.59 -1.53 20.59
N ALA A 360 13.73 -2.74 21.10
CA ALA A 360 14.71 -3.02 22.14
C ALA A 360 16.14 -2.71 21.62
N GLY A 361 16.91 -1.95 22.41
CA GLY A 361 18.26 -1.53 22.04
C GLY A 361 18.29 -0.44 20.95
N ALA A 362 17.23 0.36 20.83
CA ALA A 362 17.26 1.55 19.99
C ALA A 362 18.46 2.44 20.33
N HIS A 363 19.14 2.91 19.28
CA HIS A 363 20.30 3.78 19.44
C HIS A 363 19.88 5.19 19.88
N GLU A 364 20.78 5.95 20.52
CA GLU A 364 20.52 7.34 20.94
C GLU A 364 20.04 8.23 19.79
N THR A 365 20.51 8.01 18.56
CA THR A 365 20.06 8.73 17.37
C THR A 365 18.60 8.46 17.03
N PHE A 366 18.10 7.26 17.29
CA PHE A 366 16.68 6.93 17.12
C PHE A 366 15.83 7.69 18.12
N GLU A 367 16.22 7.69 19.41
CA GLU A 367 15.48 8.40 20.47
C GLU A 367 15.48 9.90 20.20
N ALA A 368 16.62 10.50 19.82
CA ALA A 368 16.69 11.93 19.47
C ALA A 368 15.78 12.28 18.29
N SER A 369 15.78 11.46 17.24
CA SER A 369 14.89 11.66 16.09
C SER A 369 13.42 11.48 16.45
N LEU A 370 13.10 10.58 17.40
CA LEU A 370 11.75 10.40 17.91
C LEU A 370 11.28 11.62 18.71
N GLU A 371 12.14 12.17 19.58
CA GLU A 371 11.85 13.38 20.34
C GLU A 371 11.64 14.58 19.41
N GLU A 372 12.47 14.73 18.38
CA GLU A 372 12.34 15.78 17.36
C GLU A 372 11.00 15.64 16.60
N MET A 373 10.63 14.40 16.20
CA MET A 373 9.35 14.14 15.52
C MET A 373 8.13 14.50 16.39
N MET A 374 8.17 14.15 17.68
CA MET A 374 7.09 14.51 18.63
C MET A 374 7.04 16.02 18.87
N ALA A 375 8.18 16.67 19.04
CA ALA A 375 8.26 18.12 19.26
C ALA A 375 7.81 18.95 18.05
N ALA A 376 8.01 18.43 16.83
CA ALA A 376 7.58 19.09 15.60
C ALA A 376 6.04 19.15 15.42
N ARG A 377 5.29 18.35 16.20
CA ARG A 377 3.83 18.22 16.11
C ARG A 377 3.17 18.24 17.50
N PRO A 378 3.25 19.36 18.24
CA PRO A 378 2.72 19.45 19.61
C PRO A 378 1.20 19.32 19.69
N GLU A 379 0.49 19.50 18.56
CA GLU A 379 -0.96 19.30 18.45
C GLU A 379 -1.39 17.82 18.38
N ILE A 380 -0.42 16.90 18.27
CA ILE A 380 -0.66 15.45 18.24
C ILE A 380 -0.09 14.87 19.53
N GLY A 381 -0.95 14.27 20.35
CA GLY A 381 -0.51 13.55 21.54
C GLY A 381 0.40 12.38 21.21
N SER A 382 1.24 11.96 22.13
CA SER A 382 2.19 10.87 21.92
C SER A 382 2.02 9.77 22.96
N TRP A 383 2.01 8.52 22.52
CA TRP A 383 2.12 7.33 23.33
C TRP A 383 3.33 6.51 22.86
N VAL A 384 4.19 6.15 23.79
CA VAL A 384 5.47 5.49 23.46
C VAL A 384 5.58 4.17 24.20
N TRP A 385 5.80 3.08 23.48
CA TRP A 385 6.14 1.78 24.03
C TRP A 385 7.60 1.44 23.75
N ARG A 386 8.43 1.46 24.77
CA ARG A 386 9.82 0.98 24.70
C ARG A 386 9.87 -0.51 25.00
N VAL A 387 10.02 -1.31 23.94
CA VAL A 387 9.94 -2.79 24.02
C VAL A 387 11.02 -3.37 24.96
N GLY A 388 12.18 -2.72 25.09
CA GLY A 388 13.25 -3.12 26.00
C GLY A 388 12.96 -2.88 27.49
N GLU A 389 11.98 -2.05 27.81
CA GLU A 389 11.65 -1.67 29.18
C GLU A 389 10.49 -2.49 29.79
N GLY A 390 9.79 -3.25 28.97
CA GLY A 390 8.71 -4.12 29.45
C GLY A 390 7.55 -4.34 28.49
N ASP A 391 6.44 -4.83 29.05
CA ASP A 391 5.23 -5.09 28.29
C ASP A 391 4.59 -3.81 27.74
N MET A 392 3.70 -3.98 26.76
CA MET A 392 2.98 -2.88 26.14
C MET A 392 2.18 -2.10 27.20
N PRO A 393 2.42 -0.80 27.36
CA PRO A 393 1.63 0.03 28.26
C PRO A 393 0.14 0.04 27.89
N PRO A 394 -0.77 0.37 28.84
CA PRO A 394 -2.17 0.56 28.51
C PRO A 394 -2.32 1.56 27.35
N LEU A 395 -3.18 1.20 26.39
CA LEU A 395 -3.46 2.11 25.28
C LEU A 395 -4.25 3.33 25.78
N PRO A 396 -4.01 4.51 25.20
CA PRO A 396 -4.73 5.73 25.55
C PRO A 396 -6.14 5.70 24.92
N VAL A 397 -7.03 4.90 25.50
CA VAL A 397 -8.43 4.69 25.04
C VAL A 397 -9.42 5.47 25.89
#